data_1e6f653768286978ac5dd8cefba495ee
#
_entry.id   1e6f653768286978ac5dd8cefba495ee
#
_cell.length_a   1.000
_cell.length_b   1.000
_cell.length_c   1.000
_cell.angle_alpha   90.00
_cell.angle_beta   90.00
_cell.angle_gamma   90.00
#
_symmetry.space_group_name_H-M   'P 1'
#
loop_
_entity.id
_entity.type
_entity.pdbx_description
1 polymer ?
#
loop_
_entity_poly.entity_id
_entity_poly.type
_entity_poly.pdbx_seq_one_letter_code
_entity_poly.pdbx_strand_id
1 'polypeptide(L)'
;MADNLQDIIDSLIDHIDKAIAKGSVTNQQVAAVLDFLNERLKKADGDKYIRKDQPDYTNHLLQLFEGLEIGKFSPSMTTGTGAGIDNKGNAEVESMKVRSFMMIMELIINRLSSVESEFVFSESGTIDKVEEIEANTYLLTIRKRWDFDFTAFALHDVVYGSINTLLSDGSFFTSWFRVLSVDVSANQLTVATYPDDEVPAGKNFAPANGMNICRRGNAVNEDRQSCWYISSYEGCIMYLEGVTKPILEESNYYLSLGQPKHLELFNGLPINYKHPYLFARGAIIQDLIRIDFQGNPIYEIVDLGIWEPRGIYIRGYSEEQNKYIQHQIWYKSCCWRCVSDAATVGLPPRWNNTQWVCIVGD
;
A
#
# COMPACT_ATOMS: atom_id res chain seq x y z
N MET A 1 -5.90 31.73 46.47
CA MET A 1 -4.47 31.69 46.97
C MET A 1 -3.72 32.98 46.69
N ALA A 2 -3.95 33.66 45.55
CA ALA A 2 -3.29 34.93 45.26
C ALA A 2 -3.70 36.07 46.24
N ASP A 3 -4.98 36.17 46.58
CA ASP A 3 -5.52 37.20 47.49
C ASP A 3 -4.92 37.12 48.90
N ASN A 4 -4.63 35.90 49.37
CA ASN A 4 -4.04 35.67 50.68
C ASN A 4 -2.53 36.05 50.72
N LEU A 5 -1.84 36.02 49.62
CA LEU A 5 -0.43 36.39 49.52
C LEU A 5 -0.27 37.92 49.49
N GLN A 6 -1.14 38.62 48.78
CA GLN A 6 -1.12 40.09 48.71
C GLN A 6 -1.46 40.70 50.08
N ASP A 7 -2.46 40.19 50.82
CA ASP A 7 -2.81 40.57 52.16
C ASP A 7 -1.66 40.39 53.16
N ILE A 8 -0.89 39.31 53.00
CA ILE A 8 0.28 39.05 53.84
C ILE A 8 1.40 40.05 53.51
N ILE A 9 1.63 40.32 52.22
CA ILE A 9 2.64 41.32 51.77
C ILE A 9 2.27 42.72 52.31
N ASP A 10 1.02 43.15 52.15
CA ASP A 10 0.57 44.44 52.60
C ASP A 10 0.67 44.59 54.11
N SER A 11 0.34 43.53 54.88
CA SER A 11 0.50 43.48 56.33
C SER A 11 1.99 43.57 56.76
N LEU A 12 2.88 42.90 56.00
CA LEU A 12 4.32 42.91 56.24
C LEU A 12 4.91 44.31 55.98
N ILE A 13 4.49 44.99 54.91
CA ILE A 13 4.87 46.35 54.57
C ILE A 13 4.43 47.32 55.68
N ASP A 14 3.20 47.24 56.12
CA ASP A 14 2.69 48.10 57.24
C ASP A 14 3.46 47.88 58.53
N HIS A 15 3.83 46.66 58.88
CA HIS A 15 4.67 46.36 60.05
C HIS A 15 6.09 46.93 59.92
N ILE A 16 6.69 46.84 58.74
CA ILE A 16 7.99 47.36 58.44
C ILE A 16 7.99 48.90 58.55
N ASP A 17 6.99 49.56 57.96
CA ASP A 17 6.87 51.01 57.98
C ASP A 17 6.68 51.53 59.41
N LYS A 18 5.86 50.85 60.22
CA LYS A 18 5.66 51.18 61.66
C LYS A 18 6.94 50.96 62.46
N ALA A 19 7.72 49.95 62.15
CA ALA A 19 9.01 49.70 62.83
C ALA A 19 10.08 50.71 62.46
N ILE A 20 10.11 51.15 61.21
CA ILE A 20 10.99 52.23 60.74
C ILE A 20 10.64 53.57 61.41
N ALA A 21 9.35 53.93 61.46
CA ALA A 21 8.86 55.14 62.09
C ALA A 21 9.18 55.20 63.56
N LYS A 22 9.29 54.08 64.28
CA LYS A 22 9.70 53.96 65.68
C LYS A 22 11.22 53.93 65.89
N GLY A 23 12.03 53.95 64.80
CA GLY A 23 13.49 53.85 64.86
C GLY A 23 13.99 52.47 65.36
N SER A 24 13.15 51.44 65.37
CA SER A 24 13.50 50.11 65.84
C SER A 24 14.13 49.21 64.76
N VAL A 25 14.10 49.63 63.48
CA VAL A 25 14.69 48.94 62.34
C VAL A 25 15.37 49.95 61.41
N THR A 26 16.55 49.68 60.95
CA THR A 26 17.28 50.54 59.99
C THR A 26 16.93 50.20 58.55
N ASN A 27 17.07 51.20 57.65
CA ASN A 27 16.86 51.00 56.21
C ASN A 27 17.76 49.86 55.66
N GLN A 28 18.96 49.67 56.20
CA GLN A 28 19.89 48.60 55.83
C GLN A 28 19.35 47.21 56.20
N GLN A 29 18.66 47.07 57.34
CA GLN A 29 18.03 45.81 57.76
C GLN A 29 16.83 45.48 56.89
N VAL A 30 16.04 46.47 56.48
CA VAL A 30 14.95 46.28 55.54
C VAL A 30 15.44 45.86 54.18
N ALA A 31 16.49 46.50 53.67
CA ALA A 31 17.10 46.12 52.39
C ALA A 31 17.64 44.71 52.40
N ALA A 32 18.31 44.29 53.49
CA ALA A 32 18.84 42.94 53.63
C ALA A 32 17.71 41.85 53.65
N VAL A 33 16.58 42.15 54.29
CA VAL A 33 15.43 41.24 54.29
C VAL A 33 14.79 41.14 52.91
N LEU A 34 14.65 42.29 52.22
CA LEU A 34 14.06 42.30 50.86
C LEU A 34 14.98 41.57 49.85
N ASP A 35 16.28 41.75 49.97
CA ASP A 35 17.24 41.02 49.13
C ASP A 35 17.17 39.50 49.40
N PHE A 36 17.08 39.08 50.66
CA PHE A 36 16.95 37.70 51.05
C PHE A 36 15.63 37.08 50.54
N LEU A 37 14.54 37.81 50.62
CA LEU A 37 13.24 37.38 50.10
C LEU A 37 13.24 37.29 48.58
N ASN A 38 13.86 38.24 47.89
CA ASN A 38 14.00 38.27 46.46
C ASN A 38 14.87 37.08 45.92
N GLU A 39 15.99 36.78 46.63
CA GLU A 39 16.81 35.60 46.36
C GLU A 39 16.03 34.29 46.57
N ARG A 40 15.22 34.19 47.60
CA ARG A 40 14.39 33.02 47.84
C ARG A 40 13.25 32.87 46.83
N LEU A 41 12.63 33.99 46.42
CA LEU A 41 11.62 33.99 45.36
C LEU A 41 12.24 33.56 44.01
N LYS A 42 13.42 34.06 43.65
CA LYS A 42 14.13 33.63 42.46
C LYS A 42 14.47 32.16 42.47
N LYS A 43 14.86 31.60 43.63
CA LYS A 43 15.13 30.16 43.78
C LYS A 43 13.87 29.32 43.79
N ALA A 44 12.76 29.82 44.37
CA ALA A 44 11.51 29.11 44.40
C ALA A 44 10.80 29.03 43.04
N ASP A 45 10.98 30.05 42.21
CA ASP A 45 10.40 30.06 40.85
C ASP A 45 11.25 29.26 39.84
N GLY A 46 12.59 29.16 40.05
CA GLY A 46 13.49 28.53 39.11
C GLY A 46 13.32 27.02 38.96
N ASP A 47 12.89 26.32 40.01
CA ASP A 47 12.93 24.84 40.05
C ASP A 47 11.56 24.15 40.02
N LYS A 48 10.46 24.91 40.05
CA LYS A 48 9.11 24.33 40.22
C LYS A 48 8.16 24.50 39.04
N TYR A 49 8.42 25.42 38.12
CA TYR A 49 7.51 25.77 37.03
C TYR A 49 8.26 25.87 35.70
N ILE A 50 7.65 25.34 34.64
CA ILE A 50 8.13 25.57 33.27
C ILE A 50 7.99 27.06 32.95
N ARG A 51 9.07 27.68 32.53
CA ARG A 51 9.13 29.12 32.25
C ARG A 51 8.44 29.44 30.93
N LYS A 52 7.74 30.57 30.89
CA LYS A 52 7.02 31.05 29.70
C LYS A 52 7.84 32.02 28.84
N ASP A 53 8.92 32.56 29.38
CA ASP A 53 9.72 33.65 28.80
C ASP A 53 11.01 33.17 28.15
N GLN A 54 11.40 31.92 28.35
CA GLN A 54 12.59 31.30 27.75
C GLN A 54 12.39 29.77 27.58
N PRO A 55 13.26 29.11 26.76
CA PRO A 55 13.26 27.65 26.69
C PRO A 55 13.54 27.01 28.05
N ASP A 56 12.75 26.02 28.42
CA ASP A 56 12.87 25.30 29.68
C ASP A 56 12.61 23.80 29.46
N TYR A 57 13.03 22.96 30.41
CA TYR A 57 12.86 21.50 30.34
C TYR A 57 12.52 20.93 31.69
N THR A 58 11.91 19.76 31.71
CA THR A 58 11.68 18.96 32.93
C THR A 58 12.24 17.56 32.77
N ASN A 59 12.89 17.05 33.84
CA ASN A 59 13.36 15.67 33.94
C ASN A 59 12.28 14.73 34.50
N HIS A 60 11.09 15.27 34.82
CA HIS A 60 9.98 14.54 35.41
C HIS A 60 8.83 14.43 34.42
N LEU A 61 7.93 13.47 34.67
CA LEU A 61 6.70 13.33 33.91
C LEU A 61 5.83 14.59 34.06
N LEU A 62 5.45 15.17 32.93
CA LEU A 62 4.50 16.27 32.86
C LEU A 62 3.09 15.72 32.58
N GLN A 63 2.14 15.92 33.50
CA GLN A 63 0.74 15.56 33.32
C GLN A 63 -0.07 16.79 32.99
N LEU A 64 -0.69 16.78 31.79
CA LEU A 64 -1.57 17.87 31.33
C LEU A 64 -3.00 17.35 31.32
N PHE A 65 -3.84 17.86 32.22
CA PHE A 65 -5.21 17.37 32.39
C PHE A 65 -6.20 17.94 31.36
N GLU A 66 -5.91 19.09 30.80
CA GLU A 66 -6.75 19.76 29.80
C GLU A 66 -6.29 19.52 28.35
N GLY A 67 -5.09 18.95 28.19
CA GLY A 67 -4.49 18.71 26.88
C GLY A 67 -3.30 19.62 26.58
N LEU A 68 -2.84 19.59 25.33
CA LEU A 68 -1.70 20.35 24.83
C LEU A 68 -2.08 21.04 23.53
N GLU A 69 -1.83 22.34 23.42
CA GLU A 69 -1.98 23.09 22.18
C GLU A 69 -0.61 23.71 21.77
N ILE A 70 -0.30 23.66 20.48
CA ILE A 70 0.91 24.20 19.89
C ILE A 70 0.52 25.21 18.80
N GLY A 71 0.98 26.44 18.97
CA GLY A 71 0.64 27.56 18.10
C GLY A 71 -0.78 28.05 18.33
N LYS A 72 -1.43 28.56 17.28
CA LYS A 72 -2.86 28.90 17.31
C LYS A 72 -3.64 27.67 16.84
N PHE A 73 -4.01 26.82 17.77
CA PHE A 73 -4.76 25.63 17.46
C PHE A 73 -6.22 25.95 17.16
N SER A 74 -6.72 25.39 16.08
CA SER A 74 -8.14 25.38 15.72
C SER A 74 -8.47 24.03 15.09
N PRO A 75 -9.31 23.20 15.74
CA PRO A 75 -9.59 21.84 15.27
C PRO A 75 -10.43 21.88 13.98
N SER A 76 -9.97 21.23 12.93
CA SER A 76 -10.75 20.94 11.72
C SER A 76 -9.95 20.07 10.76
N MET A 77 -10.55 19.05 10.19
CA MET A 77 -9.90 18.19 9.21
C MET A 77 -9.53 18.88 7.88
N THR A 78 -10.13 20.03 7.57
CA THR A 78 -9.95 20.71 6.27
C THR A 78 -9.36 22.12 6.39
N THR A 79 -9.60 22.79 7.48
CA THR A 79 -9.20 24.21 7.70
C THR A 79 -8.55 24.44 9.05
N GLY A 80 -8.23 23.36 9.77
CA GLY A 80 -7.56 23.43 11.07
C GLY A 80 -6.17 24.06 10.98
N THR A 81 -5.68 24.58 12.08
CA THR A 81 -4.35 25.18 12.21
C THR A 81 -3.67 24.75 13.50
N GLY A 82 -2.34 24.72 13.49
CA GLY A 82 -1.57 24.33 14.67
C GLY A 82 -1.58 22.83 14.93
N ALA A 83 -1.35 22.45 16.17
CA ALA A 83 -1.43 21.07 16.61
C ALA A 83 -2.02 21.00 18.02
N GLY A 84 -2.81 19.98 18.30
CA GLY A 84 -3.41 19.76 19.61
C GLY A 84 -3.50 18.30 20.00
N ILE A 85 -3.46 18.04 21.30
CA ILE A 85 -3.79 16.74 21.90
C ILE A 85 -4.82 17.01 23.00
N ASP A 86 -6.03 16.49 22.87
CA ASP A 86 -7.07 16.68 23.86
C ASP A 86 -6.90 15.77 25.09
N ASN A 87 -7.69 16.00 26.12
CA ASN A 87 -7.66 15.21 27.34
C ASN A 87 -8.19 13.75 27.17
N LYS A 88 -8.67 13.39 25.98
CA LYS A 88 -9.08 12.03 25.61
C LYS A 88 -8.01 11.30 24.83
N GLY A 89 -6.89 11.98 24.51
CA GLY A 89 -5.78 11.42 23.75
C GLY A 89 -5.93 11.50 22.22
N ASN A 90 -6.91 12.26 21.70
CA ASN A 90 -6.99 12.54 20.27
C ASN A 90 -5.95 13.58 19.90
N ALA A 91 -5.09 13.25 18.92
CA ALA A 91 -4.08 14.15 18.37
C ALA A 91 -4.52 14.67 17.00
N GLU A 92 -4.52 15.98 16.80
CA GLU A 92 -4.75 16.63 15.52
C GLU A 92 -3.51 17.45 15.16
N VAL A 93 -2.90 17.15 14.02
CA VAL A 93 -1.67 17.79 13.53
C VAL A 93 -1.76 18.02 12.03
N GLU A 94 -1.21 19.12 11.54
CA GLU A 94 -1.21 19.44 10.11
C GLU A 94 -0.34 18.49 9.28
N SER A 95 0.81 18.09 9.82
CA SER A 95 1.71 17.13 9.18
C SER A 95 2.49 16.33 10.21
N MET A 96 2.76 15.06 9.89
CA MET A 96 3.55 14.17 10.74
C MET A 96 4.66 13.51 9.93
N LYS A 97 5.92 13.63 10.38
CA LYS A 97 7.07 12.94 9.81
C LYS A 97 7.61 11.91 10.78
N VAL A 98 7.43 10.64 10.47
CA VAL A 98 7.94 9.51 11.26
C VAL A 98 9.24 9.01 10.64
N ARG A 99 10.33 8.93 11.45
CA ARG A 99 11.66 8.55 10.96
C ARG A 99 11.89 7.06 10.87
N SER A 100 11.11 6.25 11.57
CA SER A 100 11.28 4.80 11.61
C SER A 100 9.98 4.12 11.19
N PHE A 101 9.10 3.81 12.13
CA PHE A 101 7.83 3.17 11.83
C PHE A 101 6.70 3.74 12.72
N MET A 102 5.47 3.59 12.23
CA MET A 102 4.25 3.90 12.98
C MET A 102 3.40 2.64 13.08
N MET A 103 3.00 2.25 14.29
CA MET A 103 2.08 1.14 14.52
C MET A 103 0.66 1.69 14.65
N ILE A 104 -0.25 1.22 13.82
CA ILE A 104 -1.63 1.68 13.76
C ILE A 104 -2.52 0.44 13.72
N MET A 105 -3.51 0.34 14.61
CA MET A 105 -4.48 -0.76 14.59
C MET A 105 -5.49 -0.62 13.45
N GLU A 106 -5.90 0.61 13.14
CA GLU A 106 -6.79 0.93 12.05
C GLU A 106 -6.34 2.23 11.38
N LEU A 107 -6.22 2.23 10.05
CA LEU A 107 -5.85 3.40 9.27
C LEU A 107 -6.95 3.76 8.28
N ILE A 108 -7.56 4.93 8.44
CA ILE A 108 -8.51 5.50 7.49
C ILE A 108 -7.77 6.51 6.62
N ILE A 109 -7.68 6.24 5.31
CA ILE A 109 -7.01 7.11 4.35
C ILE A 109 -8.06 7.74 3.45
N ASN A 110 -8.28 9.03 3.58
CA ASN A 110 -9.22 9.78 2.74
C ASN A 110 -8.69 10.00 1.31
N ARG A 111 -7.37 10.05 1.15
CA ARG A 111 -6.70 10.18 -0.14
C ARG A 111 -5.31 9.55 -0.10
N LEU A 112 -5.04 8.63 -1.02
CA LEU A 112 -3.71 8.10 -1.28
C LEU A 112 -3.20 8.70 -2.59
N SER A 113 -2.09 9.45 -2.57
CA SER A 113 -1.58 10.14 -3.76
C SER A 113 -0.68 9.24 -4.62
N SER A 114 0.11 8.37 -4.04
CA SER A 114 0.90 7.35 -4.76
C SER A 114 1.51 6.32 -3.82
N VAL A 115 1.80 5.15 -4.38
CA VAL A 115 2.64 4.11 -3.79
C VAL A 115 3.71 3.77 -4.81
N GLU A 116 4.97 3.75 -4.41
CA GLU A 116 6.08 3.49 -5.34
C GLU A 116 6.07 2.06 -5.86
N SER A 117 6.18 1.96 -7.16
CA SER A 117 6.50 0.89 -8.10
C SER A 117 5.88 -0.50 -7.90
N GLU A 118 6.01 -1.20 -6.80
CA GLU A 118 5.57 -2.60 -6.67
C GLU A 118 4.95 -2.94 -5.32
N PHE A 119 3.83 -3.70 -5.36
CA PHE A 119 3.26 -4.39 -4.21
C PHE A 119 3.42 -5.89 -4.37
N VAL A 120 3.95 -6.54 -3.34
CA VAL A 120 4.05 -8.00 -3.25
C VAL A 120 3.29 -8.44 -2.00
N PHE A 121 2.37 -9.38 -2.18
CA PHE A 121 1.65 -10.00 -1.08
C PHE A 121 2.31 -11.33 -0.75
N SER A 122 3.29 -11.27 0.14
CA SER A 122 4.03 -12.42 0.66
C SER A 122 4.72 -12.02 1.96
N GLU A 123 5.46 -12.92 2.57
CA GLU A 123 6.29 -12.62 3.73
C GLU A 123 7.32 -11.55 3.37
N SER A 124 7.46 -10.58 4.24
CA SER A 124 8.33 -9.43 4.02
C SER A 124 9.04 -8.98 5.30
N GLY A 125 10.09 -8.20 5.13
CA GLY A 125 10.84 -7.62 6.23
C GLY A 125 11.76 -6.50 5.78
N THR A 126 12.41 -5.84 6.72
CA THR A 126 13.48 -4.88 6.46
C THR A 126 14.76 -5.38 7.11
N ILE A 127 15.85 -5.36 6.38
CA ILE A 127 17.16 -5.75 6.91
C ILE A 127 17.67 -4.65 7.84
N ASP A 128 17.94 -4.99 9.07
CA ASP A 128 18.54 -4.07 10.05
C ASP A 128 20.06 -4.09 9.99
N LYS A 129 20.64 -5.30 9.89
CA LYS A 129 22.08 -5.49 9.82
C LYS A 129 22.43 -6.61 8.84
N VAL A 130 23.51 -6.40 8.10
CA VAL A 130 24.13 -7.39 7.20
C VAL A 130 25.55 -7.68 7.67
N GLU A 131 25.90 -8.96 7.75
CA GLU A 131 27.26 -9.44 8.02
C GLU A 131 27.63 -10.48 6.96
N GLU A 132 28.72 -10.30 6.26
CA GLU A 132 29.25 -11.29 5.35
C GLU A 132 29.97 -12.37 6.15
N ILE A 133 29.55 -13.65 6.01
CA ILE A 133 30.14 -14.80 6.68
C ILE A 133 31.20 -15.45 5.81
N GLU A 134 30.85 -15.65 4.54
CA GLU A 134 31.69 -16.22 3.48
C GLU A 134 31.34 -15.52 2.16
N ALA A 135 32.15 -15.76 1.13
CA ALA A 135 31.88 -15.21 -0.20
C ALA A 135 30.44 -15.53 -0.66
N ASN A 136 29.66 -14.50 -0.95
CA ASN A 136 28.24 -14.58 -1.37
C ASN A 136 27.30 -15.16 -0.30
N THR A 137 27.72 -15.30 0.95
CA THR A 137 26.90 -15.80 2.08
C THR A 137 26.85 -14.78 3.18
N TYR A 138 25.66 -14.41 3.60
CA TYR A 138 25.40 -13.31 4.54
C TYR A 138 24.51 -13.74 5.69
N LEU A 139 24.78 -13.19 6.88
CA LEU A 139 23.87 -13.20 8.00
C LEU A 139 23.09 -11.89 8.01
N LEU A 140 21.79 -11.98 7.88
CA LEU A 140 20.87 -10.85 7.89
C LEU A 140 20.14 -10.82 9.22
N THR A 141 20.20 -9.72 9.93
CA THR A 141 19.31 -9.47 11.07
C THR A 141 18.10 -8.69 10.55
N ILE A 142 16.91 -9.25 10.76
CA ILE A 142 15.65 -8.64 10.33
C ILE A 142 15.17 -7.70 11.42
N ARG A 143 14.77 -6.49 11.03
CA ARG A 143 14.28 -5.45 11.92
C ARG A 143 13.03 -5.91 12.65
N LYS A 144 13.04 -5.85 13.98
CA LYS A 144 11.83 -6.00 14.78
C LYS A 144 11.07 -4.69 14.86
N ARG A 145 9.77 -4.74 14.65
CA ARG A 145 8.85 -3.60 14.81
C ARG A 145 8.31 -3.53 16.25
N TRP A 146 8.29 -4.68 16.95
CA TRP A 146 7.96 -4.84 18.38
C TRP A 146 8.66 -6.10 18.95
N ASP A 147 8.62 -6.30 20.24
CA ASP A 147 9.39 -7.35 20.93
C ASP A 147 9.11 -8.78 20.44
N PHE A 148 7.88 -9.06 20.02
CA PHE A 148 7.45 -10.36 19.51
C PHE A 148 7.33 -10.41 17.99
N ASP A 149 7.94 -9.48 17.28
CA ASP A 149 7.99 -9.49 15.82
C ASP A 149 9.09 -10.45 15.36
N PHE A 150 8.69 -11.62 14.91
CA PHE A 150 9.59 -12.63 14.39
C PHE A 150 9.44 -12.78 12.89
N THR A 151 10.56 -13.13 12.23
CA THR A 151 10.55 -13.35 10.78
C THR A 151 9.63 -14.52 10.38
N ALA A 152 8.87 -14.33 9.30
CA ALA A 152 8.05 -15.37 8.69
C ALA A 152 8.74 -16.05 7.49
N PHE A 153 9.99 -15.68 7.19
CA PHE A 153 10.79 -16.38 6.18
C PHE A 153 11.12 -17.81 6.63
N ALA A 154 11.26 -18.69 5.66
CA ALA A 154 11.53 -20.09 5.87
C ALA A 154 12.73 -20.57 5.05
N LEU A 155 13.24 -21.75 5.40
CA LEU A 155 14.30 -22.42 4.68
C LEU A 155 13.97 -22.56 3.18
N HIS A 156 14.94 -22.29 2.34
CA HIS A 156 14.86 -22.31 0.87
C HIS A 156 13.97 -21.24 0.23
N ASP A 157 13.47 -20.26 0.98
CA ASP A 157 12.76 -19.13 0.36
C ASP A 157 13.66 -18.42 -0.65
N VAL A 158 13.09 -18.13 -1.81
CA VAL A 158 13.63 -17.25 -2.84
C VAL A 158 13.18 -15.83 -2.50
N VAL A 159 14.12 -14.99 -2.14
CA VAL A 159 13.84 -13.65 -1.60
C VAL A 159 14.36 -12.59 -2.56
N TYR A 160 13.54 -11.61 -2.79
CA TYR A 160 13.88 -10.38 -3.52
C TYR A 160 13.99 -9.22 -2.55
N GLY A 161 15.05 -8.47 -2.65
CA GLY A 161 15.27 -7.25 -1.90
C GLY A 161 15.50 -6.06 -2.82
N SER A 162 15.01 -4.90 -2.43
CA SER A 162 15.27 -3.64 -3.11
C SER A 162 15.55 -2.51 -2.13
N ILE A 163 16.45 -1.63 -2.51
CA ILE A 163 16.74 -0.39 -1.78
C ILE A 163 17.00 0.72 -2.79
N ASN A 164 16.34 1.85 -2.58
CA ASN A 164 16.67 3.07 -3.30
C ASN A 164 17.94 3.66 -2.67
N THR A 165 19.05 3.47 -3.32
CA THR A 165 20.25 4.22 -2.99
C THR A 165 20.11 5.56 -3.69
N LEU A 166 20.16 6.66 -2.96
CA LEU A 166 20.18 8.03 -3.47
C LEU A 166 21.42 8.29 -4.36
N LEU A 167 21.72 7.38 -5.26
CA LEU A 167 22.71 7.60 -6.30
C LEU A 167 22.14 8.62 -7.28
N SER A 168 23.01 9.40 -7.87
CA SER A 168 22.68 10.52 -8.75
C SER A 168 21.82 10.16 -9.98
N ASP A 169 21.65 8.88 -10.27
CA ASP A 169 20.85 8.33 -11.37
C ASP A 169 19.48 7.75 -10.95
N GLY A 170 19.17 7.76 -9.64
CA GLY A 170 17.91 7.23 -9.11
C GLY A 170 17.76 5.70 -9.25
N SER A 171 18.87 4.96 -9.40
CA SER A 171 18.84 3.52 -9.56
C SER A 171 18.52 2.79 -8.25
N PHE A 172 17.75 1.70 -8.37
CA PHE A 172 17.50 0.79 -7.27
C PHE A 172 18.53 -0.33 -7.29
N PHE A 173 19.15 -0.63 -6.15
CA PHE A 173 19.89 -1.87 -5.99
C PHE A 173 18.94 -2.99 -5.62
N THR A 174 19.01 -4.06 -6.38
CA THR A 174 18.22 -5.27 -6.18
C THR A 174 19.13 -6.41 -5.76
N SER A 175 18.65 -7.19 -4.79
CA SER A 175 19.35 -8.36 -4.29
C SER A 175 18.44 -9.57 -4.33
N TRP A 176 18.88 -10.63 -4.96
CA TRP A 176 18.22 -11.93 -4.96
C TRP A 176 19.06 -12.92 -4.16
N PHE A 177 18.44 -13.59 -3.23
CA PHE A 177 19.11 -14.57 -2.40
C PHE A 177 18.18 -15.70 -1.96
N ARG A 178 18.78 -16.82 -1.59
CA ARG A 178 18.10 -17.99 -1.07
C ARG A 178 18.37 -18.12 0.44
N VAL A 179 17.34 -18.39 1.21
CA VAL A 179 17.46 -18.63 2.65
C VAL A 179 18.06 -20.02 2.89
N LEU A 180 19.20 -20.08 3.58
CA LEU A 180 19.91 -21.29 3.96
C LEU A 180 19.56 -21.77 5.38
N SER A 181 19.29 -20.84 6.29
CA SER A 181 18.82 -21.15 7.64
C SER A 181 18.09 -19.95 8.24
N VAL A 182 17.25 -20.23 9.24
CA VAL A 182 16.46 -19.23 9.96
C VAL A 182 16.65 -19.44 11.46
N ASP A 183 17.11 -18.41 12.15
CA ASP A 183 17.04 -18.33 13.62
C ASP A 183 15.92 -17.38 14.01
N VAL A 184 14.77 -17.96 14.36
CA VAL A 184 13.57 -17.22 14.75
C VAL A 184 13.81 -16.43 16.04
N SER A 185 14.58 -16.99 16.98
CA SER A 185 14.83 -16.35 18.29
C SER A 185 15.68 -15.08 18.16
N ALA A 186 16.70 -15.13 17.33
CA ALA A 186 17.56 -14.00 17.01
C ALA A 186 16.99 -13.08 15.92
N ASN A 187 15.91 -13.50 15.26
CA ASN A 187 15.34 -12.84 14.08
C ASN A 187 16.36 -12.70 12.94
N GLN A 188 17.10 -13.78 12.68
CA GLN A 188 18.21 -13.81 11.73
C GLN A 188 17.99 -14.84 10.62
N LEU A 189 18.50 -14.50 9.44
CA LEU A 189 18.52 -15.35 8.25
C LEU A 189 19.97 -15.53 7.79
N THR A 190 20.41 -16.76 7.59
CA THR A 190 21.60 -17.00 6.78
C THR A 190 21.16 -17.18 5.33
N VAL A 191 21.76 -16.44 4.41
CA VAL A 191 21.34 -16.41 3.01
C VAL A 191 22.54 -16.53 2.08
N ALA A 192 22.31 -17.11 0.89
CA ALA A 192 23.28 -17.08 -0.21
C ALA A 192 22.70 -16.28 -1.39
N THR A 193 23.46 -15.34 -1.93
CA THR A 193 23.08 -14.60 -3.13
C THR A 193 23.12 -15.48 -4.37
N TYR A 194 22.20 -15.24 -5.30
CA TYR A 194 22.24 -15.89 -6.61
C TYR A 194 23.34 -15.26 -7.49
N PRO A 195 23.96 -16.03 -8.41
CA PRO A 195 24.86 -15.49 -9.41
C PRO A 195 24.17 -14.47 -10.34
N ASP A 196 24.96 -13.61 -10.98
CA ASP A 196 24.46 -12.56 -11.87
C ASP A 196 23.63 -13.10 -13.05
N ASP A 197 23.99 -14.25 -13.58
CA ASP A 197 23.32 -14.91 -14.69
C ASP A 197 22.02 -15.65 -14.29
N GLU A 198 21.79 -15.82 -12.99
CA GLU A 198 20.57 -16.44 -12.46
C GLU A 198 19.50 -15.43 -11.98
N VAL A 199 19.71 -14.12 -12.22
CA VAL A 199 18.76 -13.07 -11.82
C VAL A 199 18.23 -12.29 -13.01
N PRO A 200 16.98 -11.77 -12.96
CA PRO A 200 16.31 -11.16 -14.11
C PRO A 200 17.07 -9.99 -14.75
N ALA A 201 17.78 -9.19 -13.94
CA ALA A 201 18.50 -8.01 -14.43
C ALA A 201 19.92 -8.32 -14.95
N GLY A 202 20.36 -9.58 -14.89
CA GLY A 202 21.73 -9.97 -15.25
C GLY A 202 22.81 -9.39 -14.34
N LYS A 203 22.41 -8.82 -13.20
CA LYS A 203 23.30 -8.32 -12.14
C LYS A 203 22.61 -8.40 -10.79
N ASN A 204 23.30 -9.01 -9.83
CA ASN A 204 22.86 -9.13 -8.45
C ASN A 204 23.77 -8.32 -7.52
N PHE A 205 23.20 -7.69 -6.53
CA PHE A 205 23.96 -6.93 -5.54
C PHE A 205 23.92 -7.65 -4.19
N ALA A 206 24.92 -7.41 -3.36
CA ALA A 206 24.90 -7.86 -1.98
C ALA A 206 23.71 -7.23 -1.23
N PRO A 207 23.08 -7.96 -0.29
CA PRO A 207 22.06 -7.39 0.58
C PRO A 207 22.64 -6.21 1.38
N ALA A 208 21.82 -5.21 1.68
CA ALA A 208 22.23 -3.98 2.36
C ALA A 208 21.34 -3.65 3.56
N ASN A 209 21.89 -2.93 4.53
CA ASN A 209 21.13 -2.41 5.66
C ASN A 209 20.02 -1.47 5.17
N GLY A 210 18.82 -1.62 5.71
CA GLY A 210 17.65 -0.84 5.32
C GLY A 210 16.92 -1.37 4.07
N MET A 211 17.44 -2.41 3.41
CA MET A 211 16.80 -3.03 2.27
C MET A 211 15.47 -3.68 2.68
N ASN A 212 14.42 -3.40 1.92
CA ASN A 212 13.14 -4.10 2.05
C ASN A 212 13.20 -5.40 1.25
N ILE A 213 12.79 -6.47 1.88
CA ILE A 213 12.85 -7.82 1.32
C ILE A 213 11.49 -8.49 1.34
N CYS A 214 11.19 -9.29 0.33
CA CYS A 214 9.97 -10.09 0.26
C CYS A 214 10.24 -11.46 -0.36
N ARG A 215 9.47 -12.47 0.04
CA ARG A 215 9.49 -13.79 -0.59
C ARG A 215 8.85 -13.71 -1.97
N ARG A 216 9.50 -14.27 -2.97
CA ARG A 216 8.96 -14.45 -4.33
C ARG A 216 8.57 -15.89 -4.61
N GLY A 217 9.17 -16.84 -3.88
CA GLY A 217 8.95 -18.27 -4.03
C GLY A 217 9.73 -19.08 -3.01
N ASN A 218 9.86 -20.37 -3.25
CA ASN A 218 10.67 -21.28 -2.45
C ASN A 218 11.25 -22.40 -3.34
N ALA A 219 12.52 -22.71 -3.19
CA ALA A 219 13.18 -23.68 -4.05
C ALA A 219 12.71 -25.13 -3.86
N VAL A 220 12.04 -25.46 -2.75
CA VAL A 220 11.68 -26.84 -2.36
C VAL A 220 10.21 -26.97 -1.95
N ASN A 221 9.70 -26.08 -1.09
CA ASN A 221 8.36 -26.19 -0.50
C ASN A 221 7.30 -25.58 -1.45
N GLU A 222 6.46 -26.43 -2.05
CA GLU A 222 5.40 -26.05 -3.00
C GLU A 222 4.40 -25.05 -2.41
N ASP A 223 4.04 -25.17 -1.13
CA ASP A 223 3.09 -24.27 -0.47
C ASP A 223 3.61 -22.81 -0.37
N ARG A 224 4.88 -22.59 -0.65
CA ARG A 224 5.55 -21.29 -0.58
C ARG A 224 6.04 -20.79 -1.95
N GLN A 225 5.63 -21.42 -3.05
CA GLN A 225 6.06 -21.08 -4.40
C GLN A 225 5.14 -20.09 -5.12
N SER A 226 4.07 -19.62 -4.44
CA SER A 226 3.13 -18.66 -5.01
C SER A 226 3.30 -17.27 -4.45
N CYS A 227 2.98 -16.25 -5.26
CA CYS A 227 2.83 -14.89 -4.80
C CYS A 227 1.91 -14.06 -5.73
N TRP A 228 1.22 -13.10 -5.12
CA TRP A 228 0.54 -12.03 -5.85
C TRP A 228 1.46 -10.82 -5.94
N TYR A 229 1.45 -10.16 -7.10
CA TYR A 229 2.26 -8.99 -7.26
C TYR A 229 1.65 -7.98 -8.25
N ILE A 230 1.73 -6.71 -7.89
CA ILE A 230 1.26 -5.57 -8.69
C ILE A 230 2.47 -4.73 -9.02
N SER A 231 2.73 -4.52 -10.30
CA SER A 231 3.85 -3.73 -10.76
C SER A 231 3.39 -2.66 -11.73
N SER A 232 3.64 -1.39 -11.39
CA SER A 232 3.44 -0.28 -12.31
C SER A 232 4.51 -0.24 -13.40
N TYR A 233 5.71 -0.73 -13.11
CA TYR A 233 6.80 -0.86 -14.08
C TYR A 233 6.47 -1.87 -15.18
N GLU A 234 5.90 -3.00 -14.80
CA GLU A 234 5.47 -4.04 -15.74
C GLU A 234 4.05 -3.83 -16.28
N GLY A 235 3.32 -2.86 -15.75
CA GLY A 235 1.96 -2.51 -16.17
C GLY A 235 0.93 -3.60 -15.93
N CYS A 236 1.11 -4.44 -14.91
CA CYS A 236 0.23 -5.58 -14.68
C CYS A 236 0.08 -5.99 -13.21
N ILE A 237 -1.00 -6.71 -12.95
CA ILE A 237 -1.25 -7.47 -11.73
C ILE A 237 -1.06 -8.94 -12.09
N MET A 238 -0.25 -9.68 -11.32
CA MET A 238 0.06 -11.07 -11.60
C MET A 238 -0.13 -11.98 -10.39
N TYR A 239 -0.56 -13.20 -10.65
CA TYR A 239 -0.44 -14.34 -9.76
C TYR A 239 0.54 -15.33 -10.36
N LEU A 240 1.59 -15.61 -9.60
CA LEU A 240 2.65 -16.54 -9.95
C LEU A 240 2.55 -17.79 -9.09
N GLU A 241 2.87 -18.94 -9.67
CA GLU A 241 2.84 -20.25 -9.03
C GLU A 241 4.10 -21.05 -9.45
N GLY A 242 4.55 -21.96 -8.58
CA GLY A 242 5.69 -22.81 -8.87
C GLY A 242 7.02 -22.05 -8.98
N VAL A 243 7.16 -20.92 -8.30
CA VAL A 243 8.37 -20.10 -8.35
C VAL A 243 9.45 -20.73 -7.47
N THR A 244 10.46 -21.32 -8.10
CA THR A 244 11.60 -22.00 -7.43
C THR A 244 12.92 -21.25 -7.55
N LYS A 245 13.01 -20.24 -8.41
CA LYS A 245 14.21 -19.46 -8.73
C LYS A 245 13.87 -18.02 -9.12
N PRO A 246 14.85 -17.08 -9.15
CA PRO A 246 14.61 -15.69 -9.50
C PRO A 246 14.06 -15.45 -10.90
N ILE A 247 14.59 -16.18 -11.90
CA ILE A 247 14.14 -16.09 -13.28
C ILE A 247 12.87 -16.90 -13.47
N LEU A 248 11.80 -16.21 -13.82
CA LEU A 248 10.50 -16.81 -14.05
C LEU A 248 10.46 -17.55 -15.39
N GLU A 249 9.84 -18.73 -15.39
CA GLU A 249 9.48 -19.51 -16.58
C GLU A 249 8.03 -19.24 -16.98
N GLU A 250 7.67 -19.57 -18.22
CA GLU A 250 6.27 -19.45 -18.68
C GLU A 250 5.28 -20.21 -17.80
N SER A 251 5.73 -21.37 -17.29
CA SER A 251 4.95 -22.19 -16.36
C SER A 251 4.53 -21.47 -15.09
N ASN A 252 5.28 -20.45 -14.67
CA ASN A 252 4.99 -19.71 -13.44
C ASN A 252 3.82 -18.71 -13.58
N TYR A 253 3.45 -18.32 -14.81
CA TYR A 253 2.39 -17.36 -15.04
C TYR A 253 1.02 -18.06 -15.04
N TYR A 254 0.25 -17.86 -14.00
CA TYR A 254 -1.09 -18.44 -13.85
C TYR A 254 -2.21 -17.43 -14.15
N LEU A 255 -2.02 -16.17 -13.75
CA LEU A 255 -2.94 -15.10 -14.07
C LEU A 255 -2.16 -13.80 -14.27
N SER A 256 -2.56 -13.02 -15.26
CA SER A 256 -2.11 -11.64 -15.42
C SER A 256 -3.25 -10.74 -15.92
N LEU A 257 -3.34 -9.54 -15.36
CA LEU A 257 -4.27 -8.51 -15.80
C LEU A 257 -3.45 -7.24 -16.09
N GLY A 258 -3.45 -6.79 -17.32
CA GLY A 258 -2.66 -5.65 -17.77
C GLY A 258 -1.88 -5.94 -19.05
N GLN A 259 -0.70 -5.35 -19.19
CA GLN A 259 0.14 -5.59 -20.36
C GLN A 259 0.59 -7.06 -20.41
N PRO A 260 0.36 -7.77 -21.54
CA PRO A 260 0.70 -9.16 -21.64
C PRO A 260 2.22 -9.34 -21.69
N LYS A 261 2.71 -10.41 -21.05
CA LYS A 261 4.10 -10.85 -21.19
C LYS A 261 4.33 -11.49 -22.57
N HIS A 262 5.57 -11.43 -23.04
CA HIS A 262 5.97 -12.13 -24.26
C HIS A 262 6.20 -13.60 -23.94
N LEU A 263 5.12 -14.37 -23.85
CA LEU A 263 5.16 -15.82 -23.62
C LEU A 263 5.10 -16.56 -24.96
N GLU A 264 5.81 -17.68 -25.08
CA GLU A 264 5.76 -18.53 -26.28
C GLU A 264 4.34 -19.04 -26.56
N LEU A 265 3.55 -19.26 -25.49
CA LEU A 265 2.13 -19.62 -25.56
C LEU A 265 1.31 -18.62 -26.40
N PHE A 266 1.74 -17.38 -26.52
CA PHE A 266 1.04 -16.35 -27.28
C PHE A 266 1.51 -16.22 -28.73
N ASN A 267 2.51 -17.01 -29.12
CA ASN A 267 3.02 -17.01 -30.49
C ASN A 267 1.90 -17.41 -31.47
N GLY A 268 1.72 -16.59 -32.50
CA GLY A 268 0.67 -16.78 -33.49
C GLY A 268 -0.70 -16.25 -33.11
N LEU A 269 -0.90 -15.73 -31.90
CA LEU A 269 -2.11 -15.02 -31.52
C LEU A 269 -2.03 -13.53 -31.94
N PRO A 270 -3.14 -12.92 -32.37
CA PRO A 270 -3.19 -11.51 -32.77
C PRO A 270 -3.18 -10.57 -31.55
N ILE A 271 -2.16 -10.67 -30.70
CA ILE A 271 -2.04 -9.88 -29.47
C ILE A 271 -1.38 -8.53 -29.78
N ASN A 272 -2.01 -7.45 -29.35
CA ASN A 272 -1.40 -6.14 -29.33
C ASN A 272 -0.80 -5.88 -27.92
N TYR A 273 0.49 -6.00 -27.78
CA TYR A 273 1.20 -5.86 -26.49
C TYR A 273 1.14 -4.45 -25.87
N LYS A 274 0.54 -3.48 -26.56
CA LYS A 274 0.26 -2.15 -26.00
C LYS A 274 -1.12 -2.04 -25.32
N HIS A 275 -1.95 -3.06 -25.46
CA HIS A 275 -3.28 -3.12 -24.85
C HIS A 275 -3.26 -4.04 -23.62
N PRO A 276 -4.06 -3.73 -22.58
CA PRO A 276 -4.23 -4.63 -21.46
C PRO A 276 -5.05 -5.87 -21.86
N TYR A 277 -4.68 -7.01 -21.32
CA TYR A 277 -5.39 -8.28 -21.47
C TYR A 277 -5.58 -8.94 -20.10
N LEU A 278 -6.58 -9.80 -20.02
CA LEU A 278 -6.69 -10.79 -18.96
C LEU A 278 -6.19 -12.13 -19.51
N PHE A 279 -5.11 -12.63 -18.94
CA PHE A 279 -4.65 -14.00 -19.11
C PHE A 279 -4.91 -14.79 -17.85
N ALA A 280 -5.50 -15.97 -17.96
CA ALA A 280 -5.68 -16.93 -16.88
C ALA A 280 -5.58 -18.35 -17.44
N ARG A 281 -4.94 -19.28 -16.70
CA ARG A 281 -4.88 -20.69 -17.09
C ARG A 281 -6.22 -21.40 -16.99
N GLY A 282 -7.15 -20.87 -16.20
CA GLY A 282 -8.50 -21.35 -16.09
C GLY A 282 -9.45 -20.22 -15.71
N ALA A 283 -10.68 -20.27 -16.21
CA ALA A 283 -11.72 -19.32 -15.86
C ALA A 283 -13.09 -20.05 -15.74
N ILE A 284 -13.87 -19.71 -14.72
CA ILE A 284 -15.27 -20.07 -14.60
C ILE A 284 -16.04 -18.78 -14.79
N ILE A 285 -16.72 -18.65 -15.94
CA ILE A 285 -17.41 -17.43 -16.35
C ILE A 285 -18.89 -17.79 -16.52
N GLN A 286 -19.76 -17.15 -15.74
CA GLN A 286 -21.19 -17.37 -15.82
C GLN A 286 -21.81 -16.63 -17.02
N ASP A 287 -21.28 -15.45 -17.33
CA ASP A 287 -21.76 -14.64 -18.45
C ASP A 287 -20.59 -13.88 -19.10
N LEU A 288 -20.51 -13.91 -20.44
CA LEU A 288 -19.48 -13.21 -21.21
C LEU A 288 -20.13 -12.48 -22.39
N ILE A 289 -20.23 -11.17 -22.28
CA ILE A 289 -20.65 -10.30 -23.39
C ILE A 289 -19.40 -9.88 -24.18
N ARG A 290 -19.36 -10.28 -25.44
CA ARG A 290 -18.30 -9.89 -26.39
C ARG A 290 -18.75 -8.65 -27.15
N ILE A 291 -17.87 -7.67 -27.29
CA ILE A 291 -18.11 -6.45 -28.07
C ILE A 291 -17.01 -6.25 -29.11
N ASP A 292 -17.34 -5.56 -30.20
CA ASP A 292 -16.38 -5.11 -31.19
C ASP A 292 -15.69 -3.79 -30.76
N PHE A 293 -14.83 -3.25 -31.63
CA PHE A 293 -14.11 -1.98 -31.39
C PHE A 293 -15.01 -0.76 -31.24
N GLN A 294 -16.21 -0.81 -31.79
CA GLN A 294 -17.22 0.25 -31.72
C GLN A 294 -18.16 0.09 -30.50
N GLY A 295 -17.99 -0.97 -29.72
CA GLY A 295 -18.85 -1.28 -28.57
C GLY A 295 -20.11 -2.04 -28.91
N ASN A 296 -20.26 -2.53 -30.16
CA ASN A 296 -21.42 -3.33 -30.55
C ASN A 296 -21.25 -4.79 -30.09
N PRO A 297 -22.34 -5.46 -29.68
CA PRO A 297 -22.31 -6.88 -29.33
C PRO A 297 -21.83 -7.74 -30.49
N ILE A 298 -20.93 -8.68 -30.24
CA ILE A 298 -20.55 -9.74 -31.16
C ILE A 298 -21.49 -10.92 -30.93
N TYR A 299 -22.31 -11.20 -31.93
CA TYR A 299 -23.34 -12.23 -31.84
C TYR A 299 -22.74 -13.62 -32.00
N GLU A 300 -23.20 -14.57 -31.17
CA GLU A 300 -22.91 -15.98 -31.36
C GLU A 300 -23.84 -16.57 -32.44
N ILE A 301 -23.25 -17.26 -33.41
CA ILE A 301 -24.00 -17.87 -34.48
C ILE A 301 -24.62 -19.16 -33.97
N VAL A 302 -25.94 -19.22 -34.00
CA VAL A 302 -26.71 -20.43 -33.67
C VAL A 302 -27.31 -21.01 -34.96
N ASP A 303 -26.77 -22.12 -35.45
CA ASP A 303 -27.29 -22.84 -36.62
C ASP A 303 -28.50 -23.69 -36.24
N LEU A 304 -29.64 -23.32 -36.76
CA LEU A 304 -30.93 -24.00 -36.50
C LEU A 304 -31.26 -25.01 -37.60
N GLY A 305 -30.33 -25.26 -38.54
CA GLY A 305 -30.55 -26.20 -39.62
C GLY A 305 -31.45 -25.63 -40.74
N ILE A 306 -32.42 -26.43 -41.23
CA ILE A 306 -33.28 -26.05 -42.35
C ILE A 306 -34.37 -25.06 -41.91
N TRP A 307 -34.62 -24.03 -42.73
CA TRP A 307 -35.69 -23.06 -42.46
C TRP A 307 -37.07 -23.73 -42.33
N GLU A 308 -37.81 -23.32 -41.33
CA GLU A 308 -39.16 -23.79 -41.05
C GLU A 308 -40.18 -22.63 -41.08
N PRO A 309 -41.38 -22.82 -41.64
CA PRO A 309 -42.41 -21.79 -41.73
C PRO A 309 -42.90 -21.23 -40.37
N ARG A 310 -42.76 -22.02 -39.31
CA ARG A 310 -43.14 -21.64 -37.93
C ARG A 310 -41.94 -21.36 -37.03
N GLY A 311 -40.71 -21.41 -37.57
CA GLY A 311 -39.52 -21.11 -36.85
C GLY A 311 -39.47 -19.62 -36.44
N ILE A 312 -38.95 -19.36 -35.28
CA ILE A 312 -38.70 -17.99 -34.78
C ILE A 312 -37.21 -17.72 -34.92
N TYR A 313 -36.89 -16.66 -35.64
CA TYR A 313 -35.48 -16.31 -35.95
C TYR A 313 -35.20 -14.89 -35.51
N ILE A 314 -34.11 -14.68 -34.78
CA ILE A 314 -33.72 -13.38 -34.28
C ILE A 314 -32.21 -13.13 -34.44
N ARG A 315 -31.84 -11.84 -34.45
CA ARG A 315 -30.53 -11.33 -34.09
C ARG A 315 -30.74 -10.42 -32.88
N GLY A 316 -30.27 -10.83 -31.70
CA GLY A 316 -30.50 -10.05 -30.48
C GLY A 316 -30.05 -10.79 -29.25
N TYR A 317 -30.40 -10.25 -28.09
CA TYR A 317 -30.14 -10.89 -26.82
C TYR A 317 -31.17 -11.98 -26.56
N SER A 318 -30.69 -13.17 -26.25
CA SER A 318 -31.52 -14.32 -25.85
C SER A 318 -31.53 -14.43 -24.32
N GLU A 319 -32.67 -14.19 -23.68
CA GLU A 319 -32.83 -14.37 -22.23
C GLU A 319 -32.66 -15.82 -21.81
N GLU A 320 -33.11 -16.77 -22.65
CA GLU A 320 -32.99 -18.21 -22.37
C GLU A 320 -31.52 -18.67 -22.35
N GLN A 321 -30.69 -18.13 -23.26
CA GLN A 321 -29.27 -18.48 -23.38
C GLN A 321 -28.36 -17.51 -22.69
N ASN A 322 -28.90 -16.40 -22.17
CA ASN A 322 -28.16 -15.29 -21.52
C ASN A 322 -26.99 -14.74 -22.35
N LYS A 323 -27.22 -14.56 -23.67
CA LYS A 323 -26.18 -14.09 -24.61
C LYS A 323 -26.77 -13.46 -25.87
N TYR A 324 -25.95 -12.68 -26.57
CA TYR A 324 -26.30 -12.18 -27.89
C TYR A 324 -26.11 -13.25 -28.93
N ILE A 325 -27.19 -13.58 -29.65
CA ILE A 325 -27.25 -14.63 -30.67
C ILE A 325 -27.67 -14.08 -32.01
N GLN A 326 -27.21 -14.74 -33.05
CA GLN A 326 -27.69 -14.54 -34.44
C GLN A 326 -28.01 -15.90 -35.04
N HIS A 327 -29.28 -16.12 -35.36
CA HIS A 327 -29.71 -17.36 -35.94
C HIS A 327 -29.26 -17.51 -37.40
N GLN A 328 -28.74 -18.68 -37.75
CA GLN A 328 -28.34 -19.11 -39.06
C GLN A 328 -29.21 -20.31 -39.48
N ILE A 329 -29.59 -20.36 -40.74
CA ILE A 329 -30.40 -21.46 -41.29
C ILE A 329 -29.99 -21.76 -42.73
N TRP A 330 -30.43 -22.90 -43.21
CA TRP A 330 -30.32 -23.35 -44.61
C TRP A 330 -31.66 -23.29 -45.31
N TYR A 331 -31.71 -22.63 -46.45
CA TYR A 331 -32.88 -22.54 -47.28
C TYR A 331 -32.52 -22.51 -48.75
N LYS A 332 -33.05 -23.45 -49.57
CA LYS A 332 -32.79 -23.58 -51.00
C LYS A 332 -31.30 -23.60 -51.35
N SER A 333 -30.53 -24.45 -50.69
CA SER A 333 -29.10 -24.66 -50.83
C SER A 333 -28.22 -23.46 -50.44
N CYS A 334 -28.79 -22.37 -49.89
CA CYS A 334 -28.09 -21.23 -49.40
C CYS A 334 -28.11 -21.18 -47.85
N CYS A 335 -27.02 -20.72 -47.27
CA CYS A 335 -26.93 -20.42 -45.85
C CYS A 335 -27.28 -18.96 -45.61
N TRP A 336 -28.22 -18.72 -44.70
CA TRP A 336 -28.75 -17.41 -44.41
C TRP A 336 -28.62 -17.08 -42.92
N ARG A 337 -28.26 -15.82 -42.62
CA ARG A 337 -28.27 -15.29 -41.26
C ARG A 337 -29.39 -14.28 -41.08
N CYS A 338 -30.10 -14.37 -39.96
CA CYS A 338 -31.09 -13.39 -39.57
C CYS A 338 -30.36 -12.10 -39.16
N VAL A 339 -30.74 -10.95 -39.71
CA VAL A 339 -30.22 -9.61 -39.38
C VAL A 339 -31.30 -8.73 -38.75
N SER A 340 -32.45 -9.29 -38.45
CA SER A 340 -33.56 -8.58 -37.82
C SER A 340 -33.42 -8.64 -36.30
N ASP A 341 -33.48 -7.50 -35.64
CA ASP A 341 -33.50 -7.39 -34.19
C ASP A 341 -34.88 -7.71 -33.59
N ALA A 342 -35.92 -7.85 -34.46
CA ALA A 342 -37.23 -8.34 -34.07
C ALA A 342 -37.40 -9.78 -34.54
N ALA A 343 -38.13 -10.58 -33.76
CA ALA A 343 -38.41 -11.96 -34.11
C ALA A 343 -39.09 -12.07 -35.49
N THR A 344 -38.53 -12.91 -36.36
CA THR A 344 -39.02 -13.15 -37.70
C THR A 344 -39.73 -14.50 -37.74
N VAL A 345 -41.02 -14.51 -38.13
CA VAL A 345 -41.80 -15.73 -38.21
C VAL A 345 -42.44 -15.83 -39.61
N GLY A 346 -42.33 -16.99 -40.21
CA GLY A 346 -43.03 -17.28 -41.46
C GLY A 346 -42.50 -16.58 -42.72
N LEU A 347 -41.43 -15.81 -42.63
CA LEU A 347 -40.82 -15.11 -43.75
C LEU A 347 -39.60 -15.89 -44.27
N PRO A 348 -39.69 -16.56 -45.41
CA PRO A 348 -38.56 -17.27 -45.97
C PRO A 348 -37.47 -16.34 -46.45
N PRO A 349 -36.20 -16.74 -46.33
CA PRO A 349 -35.09 -15.96 -46.85
C PRO A 349 -35.20 -15.69 -48.34
N ARG A 350 -34.90 -14.43 -48.75
CA ARG A 350 -34.87 -14.00 -50.13
C ARG A 350 -33.81 -12.88 -50.31
N TRP A 351 -33.23 -12.77 -51.48
CA TRP A 351 -32.21 -11.76 -51.81
C TRP A 351 -32.63 -10.31 -51.56
N ASN A 352 -33.93 -10.02 -51.69
CA ASN A 352 -34.51 -8.69 -51.48
C ASN A 352 -35.11 -8.50 -50.08
N ASN A 353 -34.83 -9.40 -49.15
CA ASN A 353 -35.37 -9.32 -47.80
C ASN A 353 -34.41 -8.64 -46.85
N THR A 354 -34.86 -7.63 -46.15
CA THR A 354 -34.05 -6.86 -45.17
C THR A 354 -33.78 -7.61 -43.88
N GLN A 355 -34.44 -8.77 -43.68
CA GLN A 355 -34.33 -9.56 -42.44
C GLN A 355 -33.29 -10.69 -42.54
N TRP A 356 -32.82 -10.98 -43.73
CA TRP A 356 -31.93 -12.09 -44.01
C TRP A 356 -30.75 -11.64 -44.89
N VAL A 357 -29.60 -12.13 -44.61
CA VAL A 357 -28.40 -12.01 -45.44
C VAL A 357 -27.92 -13.39 -45.85
N CYS A 358 -27.66 -13.59 -47.14
CA CYS A 358 -27.03 -14.82 -47.62
C CYS A 358 -25.54 -14.79 -47.29
N ILE A 359 -25.05 -15.84 -46.70
CA ILE A 359 -23.66 -16.03 -46.29
C ILE A 359 -22.92 -16.93 -47.30
N VAL A 360 -23.58 -18.00 -47.72
CA VAL A 360 -23.02 -18.98 -48.67
C VAL A 360 -24.17 -19.50 -49.56
N GLY A 361 -23.92 -19.53 -50.84
CA GLY A 361 -24.86 -20.05 -51.88
C GLY A 361 -24.82 -19.19 -53.11
N ASP A 362 -25.27 -19.73 -54.24
CA ASP A 362 -25.36 -19.04 -55.55
C ASP A 362 -26.60 -18.14 -55.66
#